data_7b8bfc88d22d2c05e83b151fa643eb1e
#
_entry.id   7b8bfc88d22d2c05e83b151fa643eb1e
#
_cell.length_a   1.000
_cell.length_b   1.000
_cell.length_c   1.000
_cell.angle_alpha   90.00
_cell.angle_beta   90.00
_cell.angle_gamma   90.00
#
_symmetry.space_group_name_H-M   'P 1'
#
loop_
_entity.id
_entity.type
_entity.pdbx_description
1 polymer ?
#
loop_
_entity_poly.entity_id
_entity_poly.type
_entity_poly.pdbx_seq_one_letter_code
_entity_poly.pdbx_strand_id
1 'polypeptide(L)'
;MFGLSSEVYSKVMDVVKKYNYDFYIFGSRATGRYKKYSDIDIAIYGGVSEKEEFYIRNDFDLLDIPYTIDVVFVNKVTKQALLESIKKEGVKLNG
;
A
#
# COMPACT_ATOMS: atom_id res chain seq x y z
N MET A 1 -8.07 9.07 7.63
CA MET A 1 -8.33 7.65 7.38
C MET A 1 -7.13 6.83 7.75
N PHE A 2 -7.34 5.62 8.23
CA PHE A 2 -6.25 4.68 8.59
C PHE A 2 -5.25 5.23 9.61
N GLY A 3 -5.66 6.18 10.43
CA GLY A 3 -4.78 6.84 11.38
C GLY A 3 -3.80 7.81 10.73
N LEU A 4 -3.99 8.17 9.47
CA LEU A 4 -3.15 9.10 8.73
C LEU A 4 -3.83 10.47 8.67
N SER A 5 -3.04 11.53 8.75
CA SER A 5 -3.56 12.86 8.50
C SER A 5 -4.04 12.98 7.06
N SER A 6 -4.89 13.95 6.77
CA SER A 6 -5.35 14.20 5.41
C SER A 6 -4.21 14.53 4.46
N GLU A 7 -3.18 15.23 4.96
CA GLU A 7 -1.99 15.55 4.18
C GLU A 7 -1.20 14.29 3.79
N VAL A 8 -0.93 13.41 4.75
CA VAL A 8 -0.22 12.15 4.47
C VAL A 8 -1.04 11.27 3.54
N TYR A 9 -2.33 11.12 3.80
CA TYR A 9 -3.22 10.34 2.96
C TYR A 9 -3.21 10.85 1.52
N SER A 10 -3.30 12.17 1.34
CA SER A 10 -3.26 12.79 0.01
C SER A 10 -1.96 12.49 -0.73
N LYS A 11 -0.81 12.53 -0.05
CA LYS A 11 0.48 12.19 -0.66
C LYS A 11 0.52 10.75 -1.13
N VAL A 12 0.01 9.83 -0.33
CA VAL A 12 -0.09 8.41 -0.71
C VAL A 12 -0.99 8.26 -1.93
N MET A 13 -2.15 8.91 -1.93
CA MET A 13 -3.10 8.84 -3.04
C MET A 13 -2.55 9.46 -4.34
N ASP A 14 -1.67 10.44 -4.25
CA ASP A 14 -1.01 11.00 -5.44
C ASP A 14 -0.20 9.94 -6.18
N VAL A 15 0.47 9.05 -5.46
CA VAL A 15 1.19 7.93 -6.07
C VAL A 15 0.20 6.92 -6.64
N VAL A 16 -0.83 6.55 -5.87
CA VAL A 16 -1.84 5.58 -6.30
C VAL A 16 -2.49 5.99 -7.64
N LYS A 17 -2.79 7.28 -7.78
CA LYS A 17 -3.46 7.81 -8.98
C LYS A 17 -2.58 7.81 -10.23
N LYS A 18 -1.27 7.70 -10.09
CA LYS A 18 -0.34 7.68 -11.23
C LYS A 18 -0.37 6.37 -12.01
N TYR A 19 -0.87 5.30 -11.39
CA TYR A 19 -0.78 3.96 -11.97
C TYR A 19 -2.17 3.33 -12.11
N ASN A 20 -2.35 2.55 -13.14
CA ASN A 20 -3.64 1.90 -13.44
C ASN A 20 -3.67 0.46 -12.90
N TYR A 21 -3.46 0.32 -11.60
CA TYR A 21 -3.55 -0.95 -10.90
C TYR A 21 -4.48 -0.81 -9.69
N ASP A 22 -4.86 -1.93 -9.09
CA ASP A 22 -5.68 -1.92 -7.88
C ASP A 22 -4.78 -1.89 -6.64
N PHE A 23 -4.85 -0.80 -5.90
CA PHE A 23 -4.07 -0.58 -4.69
C PHE A 23 -4.95 -0.81 -3.47
N TYR A 24 -4.46 -1.60 -2.52
CA TYR A 24 -5.14 -1.87 -1.26
C TYR A 24 -4.22 -1.55 -0.10
N ILE A 25 -4.78 -0.95 0.96
CA ILE A 25 -4.09 -0.88 2.24
C ILE A 25 -4.52 -2.11 3.06
N PHE A 26 -3.58 -2.74 3.76
CA PHE A 26 -3.87 -3.90 4.59
C PHE A 26 -3.05 -3.81 5.88
N GLY A 27 -3.11 -4.85 6.71
CA GLY A 27 -2.37 -4.87 7.97
C GLY A 27 -2.98 -3.98 9.04
N SER A 28 -2.14 -3.51 9.97
CA SER A 28 -2.62 -2.83 11.18
C SER A 28 -3.40 -1.56 10.89
N ARG A 29 -3.03 -0.79 9.89
CA ARG A 29 -3.74 0.46 9.57
C ARG A 29 -5.11 0.22 8.95
N ALA A 30 -5.26 -0.87 8.21
CA ALA A 30 -6.56 -1.24 7.64
C ALA A 30 -7.52 -1.76 8.71
N THR A 31 -7.01 -2.43 9.74
CA THR A 31 -7.83 -3.07 10.78
C THR A 31 -8.03 -2.21 12.03
N GLY A 32 -7.38 -1.05 12.10
CA GLY A 32 -7.47 -0.17 13.27
C GLY A 32 -6.56 -0.55 14.42
N ARG A 33 -5.68 -1.53 14.24
CA ARG A 33 -4.74 -1.98 15.28
C ARG A 33 -3.39 -1.28 15.21
N TYR A 34 -3.30 -0.19 14.48
CA TYR A 34 -2.05 0.54 14.31
C TYR A 34 -1.65 1.30 15.57
N LYS A 35 -0.34 1.53 15.69
CA LYS A 35 0.26 2.44 16.64
C LYS A 35 0.67 3.72 15.90
N LYS A 36 1.15 4.72 16.64
CA LYS A 36 1.44 6.05 16.10
C LYS A 36 2.35 6.02 14.86
N TYR A 37 3.36 5.15 14.85
CA TYR A 37 4.32 5.08 13.76
C TYR A 37 4.31 3.73 13.04
N SER A 38 3.19 3.02 13.09
CA SER A 38 3.05 1.77 12.34
C SER A 38 3.27 1.99 10.86
N ASP A 39 3.91 1.03 10.20
CA ASP A 39 4.13 1.06 8.76
C ASP A 39 2.80 1.10 8.00
N ILE A 40 2.86 1.64 6.79
CA ILE A 40 1.73 1.62 5.87
C ILE A 40 1.97 0.44 4.92
N ASP A 41 1.10 -0.58 4.98
CA ASP A 41 1.21 -1.78 4.16
C ASP A 41 0.29 -1.66 2.95
N ILE A 42 0.87 -1.71 1.74
CA ILE A 42 0.12 -1.57 0.49
C ILE A 42 0.31 -2.81 -0.37
N ALA A 43 -0.80 -3.38 -0.83
CA ALA A 43 -0.81 -4.50 -1.76
C ALA A 43 -1.32 -4.02 -3.12
N ILE A 44 -0.65 -4.45 -4.19
CA ILE A 44 -0.98 -4.06 -5.54
C ILE A 44 -1.31 -5.31 -6.36
N TYR A 45 -2.51 -5.32 -6.94
CA TYR A 45 -2.96 -6.39 -7.84
C TYR A 45 -2.73 -5.98 -9.27
N GLY A 46 -2.36 -6.93 -10.11
CA GLY A 46 -2.21 -6.73 -11.54
C GLY A 46 -0.88 -7.24 -12.06
N GLY A 47 -0.75 -7.28 -13.37
CA GLY A 47 0.47 -7.72 -14.04
C GLY A 47 1.50 -6.60 -14.12
N VAL A 48 2.04 -6.18 -12.97
CA VAL A 48 3.01 -5.08 -12.90
C VAL A 48 4.37 -5.59 -13.40
N SER A 49 4.96 -4.87 -14.35
CA SER A 49 6.31 -5.19 -14.82
C SER A 49 7.35 -4.86 -13.76
N GLU A 50 8.54 -5.49 -13.85
CA GLU A 50 9.63 -5.20 -12.91
C GLU A 50 10.03 -3.71 -12.95
N LYS A 51 10.00 -3.10 -14.12
CA LYS A 51 10.29 -1.69 -14.28
C LYS A 51 9.29 -0.82 -13.53
N GLU A 52 8.00 -1.12 -13.65
CA GLU A 52 6.97 -0.39 -12.95
C GLU A 52 6.98 -0.64 -11.45
N GLU A 53 7.32 -1.86 -11.01
CA GLU A 53 7.52 -2.14 -9.58
C GLU A 53 8.58 -1.20 -9.01
N PHE A 54 9.70 -1.04 -9.72
CA PHE A 54 10.76 -0.14 -9.30
C PHE A 54 10.25 1.30 -9.19
N TYR A 55 9.51 1.78 -10.18
CA TYR A 55 8.97 3.13 -10.18
C TYR A 55 7.98 3.35 -9.05
N ILE A 56 7.11 2.40 -8.80
CA ILE A 56 6.12 2.49 -7.73
C ILE A 56 6.81 2.54 -6.36
N ARG A 57 7.76 1.63 -6.12
CA ARG A 57 8.52 1.64 -4.86
C ARG A 57 9.25 2.96 -4.66
N ASN A 58 9.89 3.44 -5.72
CA ASN A 58 10.63 4.70 -5.68
C ASN A 58 9.72 5.89 -5.39
N ASP A 59 8.55 5.94 -6.04
CA ASP A 59 7.58 7.01 -5.80
C ASP A 59 7.13 7.07 -4.35
N PHE A 60 6.86 5.91 -3.74
CA PHE A 60 6.50 5.87 -2.32
C PHE A 60 7.67 6.25 -1.42
N ASP A 61 8.88 5.79 -1.73
CA ASP A 61 10.07 6.10 -0.93
C ASP A 61 10.41 7.59 -0.92
N LEU A 62 10.08 8.29 -2.00
CA LEU A 62 10.35 9.73 -2.12
C LEU A 62 9.32 10.61 -1.43
N LEU A 63 8.23 10.06 -0.89
CA LEU A 63 7.24 10.85 -0.18
C LEU A 63 7.84 11.40 1.12
N ASP A 64 7.59 12.68 1.36
CA ASP A 64 7.97 13.34 2.62
C ASP A 64 6.91 13.05 3.68
N ILE A 65 7.00 11.88 4.29
CA ILE A 65 6.08 11.42 5.33
C ILE A 65 6.88 10.70 6.42
N PRO A 66 6.40 10.71 7.68
CA PRO A 66 7.12 10.07 8.79
C PRO A 66 6.85 8.57 8.93
N TYR A 67 6.48 7.90 7.85
CA TYR A 67 6.14 6.48 7.86
C TYR A 67 6.90 5.74 6.77
N THR A 68 7.20 4.46 7.03
CA THR A 68 7.67 3.54 6.00
C THR A 68 6.46 2.95 5.28
N ILE A 69 6.54 2.88 3.96
CA ILE A 69 5.52 2.22 3.15
C ILE A 69 6.10 0.91 2.64
N ASP A 70 5.48 -0.21 3.06
CA ASP A 70 5.83 -1.54 2.59
C ASP A 70 4.90 -1.91 1.44
N VAL A 71 5.49 -2.19 0.28
CA VAL A 71 4.74 -2.52 -0.93
C VAL A 71 4.86 -4.00 -1.26
N VAL A 72 3.73 -4.65 -1.48
CA VAL A 72 3.65 -6.06 -1.86
C VAL A 72 2.95 -6.15 -3.21
N PHE A 73 3.58 -6.83 -4.16
CA PHE A 73 2.97 -7.12 -5.47
C PHE A 73 2.34 -8.50 -5.38
N VAL A 74 1.01 -8.55 -5.36
CA VAL A 74 0.26 -9.75 -5.02
C VAL A 74 0.58 -10.94 -5.94
N ASN A 75 0.80 -10.68 -7.23
CA ASN A 75 1.13 -11.74 -8.19
C ASN A 75 2.48 -12.43 -7.90
N LYS A 76 3.32 -11.84 -7.07
CA LYS A 76 4.63 -12.41 -6.69
C LYS A 76 4.65 -13.01 -5.29
N VAL A 77 3.56 -12.86 -4.53
CA VAL A 77 3.48 -13.39 -3.18
C VAL A 77 3.25 -14.90 -3.24
N THR A 78 4.09 -15.64 -2.52
CA THR A 78 3.99 -17.11 -2.43
C THR A 78 3.46 -17.60 -1.08
N LYS A 79 3.55 -16.75 -0.04
CA LYS A 79 3.06 -17.13 1.30
C LYS A 79 1.55 -17.04 1.36
N GLN A 80 0.90 -18.18 1.56
CA GLN A 80 -0.56 -18.27 1.62
C GLN A 80 -1.15 -17.41 2.74
N ALA A 81 -0.52 -17.40 3.91
CA ALA A 81 -1.00 -16.60 5.05
C ALA A 81 -1.04 -15.10 4.72
N LEU A 82 -0.04 -14.60 3.98
CA LEU A 82 -0.02 -13.21 3.56
C LEU A 82 -1.12 -12.91 2.55
N LEU A 83 -1.34 -13.79 1.57
CA LEU A 83 -2.42 -13.63 0.59
C LEU A 83 -3.79 -13.60 1.28
N GLU A 84 -4.01 -14.47 2.25
CA GLU A 84 -5.26 -14.51 2.99
C GLU A 84 -5.47 -13.24 3.81
N SER A 85 -4.42 -12.75 4.44
CA SER A 85 -4.47 -11.51 5.20
C SER A 85 -4.84 -10.31 4.31
N ILE A 86 -4.24 -10.22 3.12
CA ILE A 86 -4.54 -9.17 2.16
C ILE A 86 -6.00 -9.24 1.72
N LYS A 87 -6.48 -10.43 1.40
CA LYS A 87 -7.88 -10.63 0.96
C LYS A 87 -8.89 -10.30 2.05
N LYS A 88 -8.57 -10.67 3.29
CA LYS A 88 -9.48 -10.50 4.43
C LYS A 88 -9.51 -9.06 4.93
N GLU A 89 -8.34 -8.42 5.02
CA GLU A 89 -8.17 -7.13 5.68
C GLU A 89 -8.03 -5.95 4.72
N GLY A 90 -7.74 -6.22 3.47
CA GLY A 90 -7.44 -5.17 2.50
C GLY A 90 -8.61 -4.25 2.21
N VAL A 91 -8.33 -2.96 2.19
CA VAL A 91 -9.29 -1.92 1.82
C VAL A 91 -8.79 -1.23 0.56
N LYS A 92 -9.61 -1.21 -0.48
CA LYS A 92 -9.22 -0.63 -1.76
C LYS A 92 -9.07 0.88 -1.63
N LEU A 93 -7.94 1.40 -2.12
CA LEU A 93 -7.64 2.83 -2.08
C LEU A 93 -8.19 3.58 -3.29
N ASN A 94 -8.28 2.93 -4.43
CA ASN A 94 -8.71 3.55 -5.69
C ASN A 94 -9.92 2.82 -6.29
N GLY A 95 -10.71 3.54 -6.97
CA GLY A 95 -11.90 3.02 -7.65
C GLY A 95 -13.19 3.35 -6.97
#